data_10ead0df4320467dda0297a73e195ba7
#
_entry.id   10ead0df4320467dda0297a73e195ba7
#
_cell.length_a   1.000
_cell.length_b   1.000
_cell.length_c   1.000
_cell.angle_alpha   90.00
_cell.angle_beta   90.00
_cell.angle_gamma   90.00
#
_symmetry.space_group_name_H-M   'P 1'
#
loop_
_entity.id
_entity.type
_entity.pdbx_description
1 polymer ?
#
loop_
_entity_poly.entity_id
_entity_poly.type
_entity_poly.pdbx_seq_one_letter_code
_entity_poly.pdbx_strand_id
1 'polypeptide(L)'
;MTDQQIERLVEQMLRRLRPPLLVMVTAAQGYRQAIRNRLAGCGQPLQLALAAEIEDGALWQPLGETVPASIWQQALPPAPYRALVLPFLDYPLAMDLLSGSLHSPVARRLHDALLSGLPVLALRYHCDPASELNQLLGAQAGTPYAGHMQAALSRLGEIGVVLCTMNELLERLVQANDAATVPAGTARRYLTVSDVEKDPALAQTAEAQLTDAAIDFLKSRRKEKQPYLK
;
A
#
# COMPACT_ATOMS: atom_id res chain seq x y z
N MET A 1 -16.64 -9.91 -33.57
CA MET A 1 -15.83 -9.24 -32.53
C MET A 1 -14.41 -9.18 -33.02
N THR A 2 -13.80 -8.02 -33.07
CA THR A 2 -12.40 -7.87 -33.47
C THR A 2 -11.48 -8.17 -32.27
N ASP A 3 -10.24 -8.64 -32.53
CA ASP A 3 -9.27 -8.93 -31.47
C ASP A 3 -9.06 -7.74 -30.54
N GLN A 4 -9.07 -6.52 -31.07
CA GLN A 4 -9.03 -5.29 -30.28
C GLN A 4 -10.24 -5.09 -29.34
N GLN A 5 -11.42 -5.57 -29.72
CA GLN A 5 -12.60 -5.51 -28.83
C GLN A 5 -12.49 -6.53 -27.70
N ILE A 6 -11.90 -7.71 -27.99
CA ILE A 6 -11.66 -8.76 -27.00
C ILE A 6 -10.59 -8.26 -26.01
N GLU A 7 -9.48 -7.70 -26.46
CA GLU A 7 -8.44 -7.14 -25.60
C GLU A 7 -8.99 -6.05 -24.67
N ARG A 8 -9.78 -5.11 -25.19
CA ARG A 8 -10.43 -4.08 -24.38
C ARG A 8 -11.37 -4.65 -23.33
N LEU A 9 -12.15 -5.68 -23.69
CA LEU A 9 -13.07 -6.33 -22.76
C LEU A 9 -12.32 -7.07 -21.65
N VAL A 10 -11.26 -7.80 -22.02
CA VAL A 10 -10.39 -8.50 -21.07
C VAL A 10 -9.71 -7.49 -20.13
N GLU A 11 -9.20 -6.39 -20.65
CA GLU A 11 -8.60 -5.35 -19.82
C GLU A 11 -9.61 -4.70 -18.86
N GLN A 12 -10.86 -4.45 -19.30
CA GLN A 12 -11.92 -3.99 -18.44
C GLN A 12 -12.30 -5.01 -17.36
N MET A 13 -12.35 -6.31 -17.70
CA MET A 13 -12.60 -7.37 -16.73
C MET A 13 -11.47 -7.47 -15.70
N LEU A 14 -10.22 -7.46 -16.14
CA LEU A 14 -9.06 -7.49 -15.27
C LEU A 14 -9.03 -6.27 -14.31
N ARG A 15 -9.40 -5.09 -14.79
CA ARG A 15 -9.53 -3.89 -13.94
C ARG A 15 -10.62 -4.05 -12.88
N ARG A 16 -11.75 -4.68 -13.21
CA ARG A 16 -12.85 -4.95 -12.26
C ARG A 16 -12.52 -6.01 -11.22
N LEU A 17 -11.63 -6.95 -11.55
CA LEU A 17 -11.18 -8.00 -10.64
C LEU A 17 -10.07 -7.52 -9.69
N ARG A 18 -9.49 -6.33 -9.91
CA ARG A 18 -8.46 -5.77 -9.02
C ARG A 18 -9.11 -5.25 -7.74
N PRO A 19 -8.54 -5.57 -6.57
CA PRO A 19 -9.00 -4.97 -5.33
C PRO A 19 -8.90 -3.43 -5.41
N PRO A 20 -9.94 -2.68 -5.01
CA PRO A 20 -9.94 -1.23 -5.07
C PRO A 20 -8.95 -0.62 -4.07
N LEU A 21 -8.60 0.64 -4.30
CA LEU A 21 -7.96 1.48 -3.31
C LEU A 21 -9.03 2.12 -2.43
N LEU A 22 -8.87 2.06 -1.12
CA LEU A 22 -9.69 2.83 -0.20
C LEU A 22 -9.08 4.24 -0.04
N VAL A 23 -9.73 5.25 -0.62
CA VAL A 23 -9.27 6.64 -0.53
C VAL A 23 -10.04 7.35 0.58
N MET A 24 -9.35 7.73 1.66
CA MET A 24 -9.94 8.47 2.77
C MET A 24 -9.69 9.97 2.58
N VAL A 25 -10.76 10.72 2.30
CA VAL A 25 -10.69 12.15 2.05
C VAL A 25 -11.03 12.91 3.33
N THR A 26 -10.11 13.77 3.78
CA THR A 26 -10.29 14.65 4.94
C THR A 26 -10.55 16.10 4.53
N ALA A 27 -10.82 16.97 5.48
CA ALA A 27 -11.15 18.37 5.22
C ALA A 27 -9.94 19.28 4.95
N ALA A 28 -8.70 18.79 5.11
CA ALA A 28 -7.51 19.61 4.91
C ALA A 28 -7.49 20.25 3.51
N GLN A 29 -7.19 21.52 3.46
CA GLN A 29 -7.25 22.36 2.27
C GLN A 29 -5.90 22.38 1.53
N GLY A 30 -5.91 22.77 0.26
CA GLY A 30 -4.71 22.85 -0.59
C GLY A 30 -4.55 21.65 -1.52
N TYR A 31 -4.22 21.94 -2.75
CA TYR A 31 -4.02 20.96 -3.84
C TYR A 31 -5.22 20.02 -4.13
N ARG A 32 -6.39 20.24 -3.53
CA ARG A 32 -7.55 19.33 -3.62
C ARG A 32 -7.94 19.00 -5.06
N GLN A 33 -8.07 20.03 -5.91
CA GLN A 33 -8.43 19.83 -7.32
C GLN A 33 -7.34 19.08 -8.10
N ALA A 34 -6.07 19.42 -7.90
CA ALA A 34 -4.95 18.79 -8.58
C ALA A 34 -4.82 17.31 -8.19
N ILE A 35 -4.90 17.02 -6.89
CA ILE A 35 -4.84 15.64 -6.36
C ILE A 35 -6.02 14.83 -6.88
N ARG A 36 -7.24 15.36 -6.81
CA ARG A 36 -8.44 14.72 -7.33
C ARG A 36 -8.31 14.36 -8.81
N ASN A 37 -7.89 15.30 -9.66
CA ASN A 37 -7.73 15.07 -11.10
C ASN A 37 -6.69 13.98 -11.38
N ARG A 38 -5.61 13.93 -10.62
CA ARG A 38 -4.58 12.91 -10.77
C ARG A 38 -5.02 11.53 -10.28
N LEU A 39 -5.83 11.47 -9.21
CA LEU A 39 -6.44 10.22 -8.75
C LEU A 39 -7.47 9.70 -9.76
N ALA A 40 -8.26 10.58 -10.38
CA ALA A 40 -9.17 10.21 -11.47
C ALA A 40 -8.45 9.55 -12.64
N GLY A 41 -7.24 10.02 -12.96
CA GLY A 41 -6.39 9.49 -14.03
C GLY A 41 -5.52 8.27 -13.65
N CYS A 42 -5.57 7.78 -12.40
CA CYS A 42 -4.65 6.73 -11.94
C CYS A 42 -4.96 5.32 -12.50
N GLY A 43 -6.13 5.14 -13.15
CA GLY A 43 -6.52 3.87 -13.76
C GLY A 43 -6.81 2.73 -12.78
N GLN A 44 -6.96 3.05 -11.49
CA GLN A 44 -7.30 2.08 -10.44
C GLN A 44 -8.76 2.20 -10.03
N PRO A 45 -9.44 1.10 -9.65
CA PRO A 45 -10.74 1.19 -9.02
C PRO A 45 -10.59 1.85 -7.64
N LEU A 46 -11.43 2.87 -7.37
CA LEU A 46 -11.40 3.61 -6.11
C LEU A 46 -12.70 3.39 -5.34
N GLN A 47 -12.58 3.23 -4.03
CA GLN A 47 -13.67 3.40 -3.08
C GLN A 47 -13.35 4.58 -2.16
N LEU A 48 -14.34 5.42 -1.89
CA LEU A 48 -14.16 6.70 -1.22
C LEU A 48 -14.77 6.67 0.17
N ALA A 49 -13.98 6.96 1.18
CA ALA A 49 -14.43 7.27 2.54
C ALA A 49 -14.32 8.77 2.75
N LEU A 50 -15.44 9.46 2.72
CA LEU A 50 -15.49 10.92 2.82
C LEU A 50 -15.74 11.33 4.28
N ALA A 51 -14.85 12.14 4.87
CA ALA A 51 -15.07 12.69 6.20
C ALA A 51 -16.26 13.66 6.20
N ALA A 52 -16.94 13.79 7.32
CA ALA A 52 -18.18 14.59 7.39
C ALA A 52 -17.94 16.09 7.17
N GLU A 53 -16.73 16.56 7.47
CA GLU A 53 -16.35 17.97 7.46
C GLU A 53 -15.93 18.48 6.06
N ILE A 54 -15.96 17.61 5.03
CA ILE A 54 -15.57 18.03 3.68
C ILE A 54 -16.71 18.79 2.96
N GLU A 55 -16.39 19.95 2.41
CA GLU A 55 -17.34 20.81 1.68
C GLU A 55 -17.48 20.38 0.22
N ASP A 56 -16.44 19.80 -0.37
CA ASP A 56 -16.36 19.42 -1.79
C ASP A 56 -16.68 17.93 -2.05
N GLY A 57 -17.40 17.28 -1.15
CA GLY A 57 -17.72 15.83 -1.22
C GLY A 57 -18.35 15.42 -2.55
N ALA A 58 -19.25 16.24 -3.10
CA ALA A 58 -19.89 15.99 -4.39
C ALA A 58 -18.90 15.92 -5.56
N LEU A 59 -17.75 16.62 -5.47
CA LEU A 59 -16.73 16.61 -6.51
C LEU A 59 -15.87 15.34 -6.49
N TRP A 60 -15.89 14.59 -5.37
CA TRP A 60 -15.16 13.33 -5.22
C TRP A 60 -15.96 12.12 -5.70
N GLN A 61 -17.28 12.16 -5.60
CA GLN A 61 -18.18 11.05 -5.97
C GLN A 61 -17.94 10.44 -7.36
N PRO A 62 -17.62 11.24 -8.41
CA PRO A 62 -17.36 10.68 -9.74
C PRO A 62 -16.09 9.80 -9.84
N LEU A 63 -15.20 9.84 -8.84
CA LEU A 63 -13.96 9.07 -8.86
C LEU A 63 -14.15 7.59 -8.52
N GLY A 64 -15.21 7.27 -7.77
CA GLY A 64 -15.45 5.90 -7.35
C GLY A 64 -16.67 5.77 -6.44
N GLU A 65 -16.93 4.55 -6.03
CA GLU A 65 -18.03 4.25 -5.12
C GLU A 65 -17.78 4.83 -3.73
N THR A 66 -18.76 5.53 -3.18
CA THR A 66 -18.65 6.09 -1.83
C THR A 66 -19.09 5.07 -0.79
N VAL A 67 -18.21 4.75 0.14
CA VAL A 67 -18.53 3.93 1.31
C VAL A 67 -19.35 4.77 2.30
N PRO A 68 -20.51 4.30 2.75
CA PRO A 68 -21.32 5.04 3.72
C PRO A 68 -20.56 5.33 5.01
N ALA A 69 -20.74 6.54 5.54
CA ALA A 69 -20.11 6.97 6.80
C ALA A 69 -20.45 6.03 7.97
N SER A 70 -21.68 5.51 8.01
CA SER A 70 -22.13 4.53 9.01
C SER A 70 -21.31 3.23 9.01
N ILE A 71 -20.62 2.91 7.91
CA ILE A 71 -19.77 1.72 7.78
C ILE A 71 -18.33 2.10 8.13
N TRP A 72 -17.71 2.98 7.34
CA TRP A 72 -16.26 3.24 7.48
C TRP A 72 -15.87 3.95 8.78
N GLN A 73 -16.78 4.72 9.41
CA GLN A 73 -16.49 5.34 10.70
C GLN A 73 -16.47 4.34 11.86
N GLN A 74 -17.17 3.23 11.75
CA GLN A 74 -17.22 2.19 12.78
C GLN A 74 -16.11 1.17 12.65
N ALA A 75 -15.84 0.70 11.44
CA ALA A 75 -14.82 -0.31 11.15
C ALA A 75 -14.20 -0.09 9.79
N LEU A 76 -13.02 -0.71 9.56
CA LEU A 76 -12.47 -0.80 8.22
C LEU A 76 -13.47 -1.58 7.34
N PRO A 77 -13.89 -1.04 6.18
CA PRO A 77 -14.86 -1.71 5.34
C PRO A 77 -14.38 -3.11 4.91
N PRO A 78 -15.27 -4.11 4.84
CA PRO A 78 -14.88 -5.52 4.72
C PRO A 78 -14.40 -5.95 3.32
N ALA A 79 -14.25 -5.03 2.37
CA ALA A 79 -13.76 -5.35 1.03
C ALA A 79 -12.25 -5.64 1.03
N PRO A 80 -11.75 -6.52 0.14
CA PRO A 80 -10.33 -6.70 -0.05
C PRO A 80 -9.75 -5.45 -0.72
N TYR A 81 -9.14 -4.56 0.07
CA TYR A 81 -8.44 -3.40 -0.45
C TYR A 81 -7.00 -3.74 -0.76
N ARG A 82 -6.47 -3.12 -1.81
CA ARG A 82 -5.07 -3.20 -2.17
C ARG A 82 -4.19 -2.30 -1.29
N ALA A 83 -4.68 -1.11 -1.00
CA ALA A 83 -4.06 -0.15 -0.11
C ALA A 83 -5.11 0.86 0.39
N LEU A 84 -4.81 1.51 1.51
CA LEU A 84 -5.49 2.71 1.96
C LEU A 84 -4.67 3.92 1.50
N VAL A 85 -5.31 4.86 0.82
CA VAL A 85 -4.70 6.11 0.35
C VAL A 85 -5.27 7.28 1.14
N LEU A 86 -4.39 8.09 1.73
CA LEU A 86 -4.74 9.29 2.48
C LEU A 86 -4.16 10.52 1.76
N PRO A 87 -4.94 11.19 0.90
CA PRO A 87 -4.46 12.32 0.11
C PRO A 87 -4.16 13.57 0.92
N PHE A 88 -4.80 13.73 2.08
CA PHE A 88 -4.77 14.94 2.89
C PHE A 88 -4.44 14.61 4.34
N LEU A 89 -3.23 14.08 4.55
CA LEU A 89 -2.67 13.86 5.89
C LEU A 89 -2.20 15.20 6.44
N ASP A 90 -2.95 15.77 7.38
CA ASP A 90 -2.55 16.97 8.12
C ASP A 90 -1.85 16.62 9.44
N TYR A 91 -1.23 17.64 10.05
CA TYR A 91 -0.48 17.44 11.28
C TYR A 91 -1.35 17.00 12.49
N PRO A 92 -2.58 17.54 12.70
CA PRO A 92 -3.48 17.04 13.76
C PRO A 92 -3.79 15.55 13.62
N LEU A 93 -4.12 15.08 12.42
CA LEU A 93 -4.40 13.67 12.16
C LEU A 93 -3.15 12.78 12.35
N ALA A 94 -1.98 13.28 11.92
CA ALA A 94 -0.71 12.60 12.15
C ALA A 94 -0.43 12.40 13.64
N MET A 95 -0.65 13.44 14.45
CA MET A 95 -0.46 13.39 15.90
C MET A 95 -1.51 12.54 16.60
N ASP A 96 -2.76 12.55 16.15
CA ASP A 96 -3.82 11.68 16.68
C ASP A 96 -3.47 10.19 16.50
N LEU A 97 -2.93 9.82 15.34
CA LEU A 97 -2.45 8.47 15.08
C LEU A 97 -1.20 8.13 15.92
N LEU A 98 -0.19 9.00 15.97
CA LEU A 98 1.09 8.76 16.66
C LEU A 98 0.94 8.70 18.18
N SER A 99 0.03 9.48 18.76
CA SER A 99 -0.24 9.46 20.19
C SER A 99 -1.07 8.24 20.63
N GLY A 100 -1.69 7.54 19.67
CA GLY A 100 -2.61 6.46 19.96
C GLY A 100 -3.95 6.93 20.56
N SER A 101 -4.24 8.23 20.53
CA SER A 101 -5.50 8.78 21.05
C SER A 101 -6.69 8.36 20.18
N LEU A 102 -6.49 8.26 18.88
CA LEU A 102 -7.46 7.75 17.89
C LEU A 102 -8.86 8.40 18.01
N HIS A 103 -8.89 9.72 18.26
CA HIS A 103 -10.14 10.47 18.39
C HIS A 103 -10.89 10.55 17.07
N SER A 104 -10.16 10.83 16.00
CA SER A 104 -10.70 10.92 14.65
C SER A 104 -11.09 9.53 14.12
N PRO A 105 -12.26 9.39 13.45
CA PRO A 105 -12.61 8.15 12.76
C PRO A 105 -11.56 7.75 11.72
N VAL A 106 -10.92 8.73 11.06
CA VAL A 106 -9.85 8.49 10.09
C VAL A 106 -8.62 7.88 10.75
N ALA A 107 -8.18 8.44 11.92
CA ALA A 107 -7.04 7.87 12.66
C ALA A 107 -7.31 6.43 13.10
N ARG A 108 -8.54 6.13 13.53
CA ARG A 108 -8.94 4.74 13.86
C ARG A 108 -8.83 3.80 12.67
N ARG A 109 -9.26 4.23 11.49
CA ARG A 109 -9.15 3.40 10.27
C ARG A 109 -7.71 3.24 9.79
N LEU A 110 -6.89 4.27 9.94
CA LEU A 110 -5.44 4.16 9.70
C LEU A 110 -4.81 3.13 10.65
N HIS A 111 -5.15 3.19 11.93
CA HIS A 111 -4.71 2.20 12.91
C HIS A 111 -5.14 0.78 12.53
N ASP A 112 -6.42 0.56 12.20
CA ASP A 112 -6.94 -0.74 11.78
C ASP A 112 -6.24 -1.27 10.52
N ALA A 113 -5.98 -0.38 9.55
CA ALA A 113 -5.28 -0.72 8.31
C ALA A 113 -3.83 -1.17 8.60
N LEU A 114 -3.10 -0.41 9.41
CA LEU A 114 -1.74 -0.75 9.82
C LEU A 114 -1.71 -2.07 10.61
N LEU A 115 -2.62 -2.26 11.53
CA LEU A 115 -2.73 -3.47 12.35
C LEU A 115 -3.04 -4.71 11.50
N SER A 116 -3.88 -4.57 10.47
CA SER A 116 -4.22 -5.65 9.54
C SER A 116 -3.17 -5.89 8.44
N GLY A 117 -2.10 -5.09 8.40
CA GLY A 117 -1.08 -5.17 7.36
C GLY A 117 -1.52 -4.61 6.00
N LEU A 118 -2.64 -3.86 5.95
CA LEU A 118 -3.04 -3.16 4.74
C LEU A 118 -2.07 -1.98 4.49
N PRO A 119 -1.41 -1.89 3.31
CA PRO A 119 -0.52 -0.78 3.01
C PRO A 119 -1.23 0.57 3.13
N VAL A 120 -0.63 1.52 3.86
CA VAL A 120 -1.12 2.88 4.04
C VAL A 120 -0.20 3.85 3.30
N LEU A 121 -0.73 4.51 2.27
CA LEU A 121 -0.03 5.48 1.44
C LEU A 121 -0.59 6.88 1.73
N ALA A 122 0.24 7.80 2.21
CA ALA A 122 -0.21 9.14 2.58
C ALA A 122 0.60 10.22 1.85
N LEU A 123 -0.08 11.24 1.33
CA LEU A 123 0.60 12.40 0.76
C LEU A 123 1.07 13.30 1.90
N ARG A 124 2.35 13.66 1.88
CA ARG A 124 3.03 14.40 2.97
C ARG A 124 2.83 15.92 2.93
N TYR A 125 2.21 16.46 1.88
CA TYR A 125 2.21 17.91 1.62
C TYR A 125 1.73 18.77 2.80
N HIS A 126 0.72 18.32 3.56
CA HIS A 126 0.12 19.08 4.65
C HIS A 126 0.87 18.92 5.99
N CYS A 127 1.71 17.89 6.11
CA CYS A 127 2.52 17.63 7.31
C CYS A 127 3.99 18.00 7.15
N ASP A 128 4.49 18.12 5.91
CA ASP A 128 5.90 18.42 5.65
C ASP A 128 6.13 19.93 5.71
N PRO A 129 6.87 20.46 6.70
CA PRO A 129 7.15 21.88 6.80
C PRO A 129 7.97 22.41 5.61
N ALA A 130 8.70 21.54 4.91
CA ALA A 130 9.45 21.89 3.71
C ALA A 130 8.61 21.83 2.44
N SER A 131 7.34 21.41 2.49
CA SER A 131 6.45 21.42 1.33
C SER A 131 6.15 22.86 0.87
N GLU A 132 6.02 23.03 -0.45
CA GLU A 132 5.63 24.33 -1.02
C GLU A 132 4.32 24.86 -0.41
N LEU A 133 3.35 23.99 -0.15
CA LEU A 133 2.09 24.34 0.48
C LEU A 133 2.31 25.03 1.85
N ASN A 134 3.10 24.42 2.71
CA ASN A 134 3.36 24.96 4.04
C ASN A 134 4.27 26.21 3.98
N GLN A 135 5.21 26.28 3.05
CA GLN A 135 6.01 27.49 2.83
C GLN A 135 5.15 28.67 2.40
N LEU A 136 4.19 28.47 1.51
CA LEU A 136 3.22 29.50 1.12
C LEU A 136 2.32 29.95 2.29
N LEU A 137 2.08 29.07 3.25
CA LEU A 137 1.38 29.37 4.50
C LEU A 137 2.28 30.03 5.55
N GLY A 138 3.55 30.30 5.24
CA GLY A 138 4.48 30.99 6.11
C GLY A 138 5.34 30.05 6.99
N ALA A 139 5.39 28.76 6.70
CA ALA A 139 6.27 27.85 7.42
C ALA A 139 7.75 28.24 7.18
N GLN A 140 8.50 28.35 8.27
CA GLN A 140 9.92 28.62 8.22
C GLN A 140 10.71 27.36 8.57
N ALA A 141 11.60 26.95 7.67
CA ALA A 141 12.53 25.87 7.93
C ALA A 141 13.47 26.25 9.09
N GLY A 142 13.78 25.27 9.96
CA GLY A 142 14.70 25.46 11.07
C GLY A 142 14.07 25.96 12.37
N THR A 143 12.78 26.19 12.41
CA THR A 143 12.08 26.45 13.69
C THR A 143 11.97 25.15 14.51
N PRO A 144 11.97 25.22 15.86
CA PRO A 144 11.76 24.05 16.72
C PRO A 144 10.46 23.31 16.38
N TYR A 145 9.40 24.04 15.99
CA TYR A 145 8.13 23.45 15.59
C TYR A 145 8.21 22.70 14.26
N ALA A 146 8.92 23.24 13.27
CA ALA A 146 9.18 22.55 12.00
C ALA A 146 10.00 21.26 12.25
N GLY A 147 10.97 21.30 13.14
CA GLY A 147 11.71 20.11 13.57
C GLY A 147 10.82 19.04 14.21
N HIS A 148 9.84 19.48 15.01
CA HIS A 148 8.86 18.58 15.62
C HIS A 148 7.92 17.93 14.59
N MET A 149 7.46 18.68 13.60
CA MET A 149 6.69 18.14 12.48
C MET A 149 7.50 17.12 11.68
N GLN A 150 8.78 17.42 11.40
CA GLN A 150 9.66 16.50 10.68
C GLN A 150 9.90 15.20 11.45
N ALA A 151 10.06 15.28 12.78
CA ALA A 151 10.16 14.10 13.63
C ALA A 151 8.87 13.27 13.61
N ALA A 152 7.70 13.90 13.57
CA ALA A 152 6.43 13.22 13.44
C ALA A 152 6.33 12.45 12.10
N LEU A 153 6.78 13.05 10.99
CA LEU A 153 6.84 12.36 9.69
C LEU A 153 7.74 11.11 9.75
N SER A 154 8.91 11.22 10.36
CA SER A 154 9.82 10.07 10.52
C SER A 154 9.16 8.94 11.31
N ARG A 155 8.50 9.28 12.43
CA ARG A 155 7.78 8.30 13.26
C ARG A 155 6.60 7.66 12.53
N LEU A 156 5.87 8.39 11.67
CA LEU A 156 4.85 7.81 10.81
C LEU A 156 5.43 6.75 9.87
N GLY A 157 6.60 7.02 9.30
CA GLY A 157 7.32 6.03 8.49
C GLY A 157 7.71 4.77 9.28
N GLU A 158 8.18 4.94 10.52
CA GLU A 158 8.57 3.83 11.41
C GLU A 158 7.40 2.90 11.75
N ILE A 159 6.19 3.44 11.89
CA ILE A 159 4.97 2.64 12.13
C ILE A 159 4.34 2.07 10.86
N GLY A 160 4.97 2.28 9.69
CA GLY A 160 4.54 1.66 8.43
C GLY A 160 3.70 2.54 7.50
N VAL A 161 3.50 3.83 7.81
CA VAL A 161 2.86 4.77 6.87
C VAL A 161 3.87 5.15 5.78
N VAL A 162 3.53 4.86 4.54
CA VAL A 162 4.36 5.25 3.39
C VAL A 162 4.03 6.69 2.99
N LEU A 163 4.91 7.60 3.39
CA LEU A 163 4.81 9.01 3.04
C LEU A 163 5.36 9.25 1.64
N CYS A 164 4.60 9.89 0.78
CA CYS A 164 4.96 10.08 -0.62
C CYS A 164 4.44 11.42 -1.18
N THR A 165 5.01 11.82 -2.30
CA THR A 165 4.45 12.82 -3.20
C THR A 165 3.39 12.18 -4.10
N MET A 166 2.65 13.00 -4.86
CA MET A 166 1.66 12.49 -5.80
C MET A 166 2.30 11.67 -6.94
N ASN A 167 3.51 12.02 -7.39
CA ASN A 167 4.23 11.26 -8.41
C ASN A 167 4.63 9.89 -7.88
N GLU A 168 5.28 9.86 -6.71
CA GLU A 168 5.67 8.61 -6.04
C GLU A 168 4.47 7.71 -5.74
N LEU A 169 3.31 8.29 -5.36
CA LEU A 169 2.07 7.55 -5.18
C LEU A 169 1.68 6.83 -6.48
N LEU A 170 1.59 7.57 -7.59
CA LEU A 170 1.19 7.00 -8.88
C LEU A 170 2.17 5.94 -9.37
N GLU A 171 3.47 6.17 -9.24
CA GLU A 171 4.52 5.18 -9.58
C GLU A 171 4.35 3.89 -8.76
N ARG A 172 4.13 3.99 -7.46
CA ARG A 172 3.89 2.82 -6.58
C ARG A 172 2.62 2.07 -6.97
N LEU A 173 1.56 2.80 -7.35
CA LEU A 173 0.32 2.17 -7.81
C LEU A 173 0.50 1.43 -9.15
N VAL A 174 1.38 1.89 -10.03
CA VAL A 174 1.75 1.20 -11.28
C VAL A 174 2.61 -0.02 -10.99
N GLN A 175 3.72 0.13 -10.25
CA GLN A 175 4.65 -0.96 -9.92
C GLN A 175 3.96 -2.12 -9.18
N ALA A 176 3.07 -1.80 -8.25
CA ALA A 176 2.29 -2.83 -7.58
C ALA A 176 1.24 -3.50 -8.50
N ASN A 177 0.96 -2.95 -9.71
CA ASN A 177 0.19 -3.65 -10.74
C ASN A 177 1.04 -4.74 -11.40
N ASP A 178 2.29 -4.44 -11.68
CA ASP A 178 3.22 -5.40 -12.32
C ASP A 178 3.57 -6.53 -11.34
N ALA A 179 3.68 -6.24 -10.04
CA ALA A 179 3.88 -7.24 -8.99
C ALA A 179 2.62 -8.10 -8.73
N ALA A 180 1.42 -7.59 -8.99
CA ALA A 180 0.16 -8.36 -8.82
C ALA A 180 -0.11 -9.32 -10.00
N THR A 181 0.63 -9.23 -11.09
CA THR A 181 0.65 -10.25 -12.16
C THR A 181 1.55 -11.43 -11.81
N VAL A 182 2.41 -11.30 -10.80
CA VAL A 182 3.04 -12.41 -10.12
C VAL A 182 2.20 -12.66 -8.86
N PRO A 183 1.56 -13.83 -8.66
CA PRO A 183 0.80 -14.07 -7.46
C PRO A 183 1.71 -13.80 -6.27
N ALA A 184 1.41 -12.77 -5.48
CA ALA A 184 2.00 -12.52 -4.17
C ALA A 184 1.38 -13.49 -3.15
N GLY A 185 1.51 -14.79 -3.45
CA GLY A 185 1.80 -15.73 -2.41
C GLY A 185 3.31 -15.63 -2.26
N THR A 186 3.83 -15.43 -1.11
CA THR A 186 4.97 -16.18 -0.67
C THR A 186 4.53 -17.65 -0.81
N ALA A 187 4.41 -18.12 -2.05
CA ALA A 187 4.44 -19.52 -2.35
C ALA A 187 5.79 -19.92 -1.76
N ARG A 188 5.75 -20.49 -0.57
CA ARG A 188 6.86 -21.27 -0.05
C ARG A 188 7.21 -22.18 -1.20
N ARG A 189 8.22 -21.77 -1.99
CA ARG A 189 8.60 -22.48 -3.20
C ARG A 189 9.31 -23.73 -2.69
N TYR A 190 8.53 -24.79 -2.51
CA TYR A 190 9.09 -26.09 -2.20
C TYR A 190 9.95 -26.50 -3.38
N LEU A 191 11.25 -26.61 -3.14
CA LEU A 191 12.20 -27.10 -4.13
C LEU A 191 11.93 -28.58 -4.37
N THR A 192 11.66 -28.92 -5.61
CA THR A 192 11.46 -30.29 -6.05
C THR A 192 12.80 -30.97 -6.35
N VAL A 193 12.78 -32.27 -6.56
CA VAL A 193 13.97 -33.03 -6.99
C VAL A 193 14.59 -32.43 -8.25
N SER A 194 13.77 -32.04 -9.23
CA SER A 194 14.22 -31.44 -10.49
C SER A 194 14.91 -30.09 -10.29
N ASP A 195 14.47 -29.27 -9.31
CA ASP A 195 15.10 -27.99 -9.02
C ASP A 195 16.47 -28.19 -8.37
N VAL A 196 16.58 -29.13 -7.44
CA VAL A 196 17.84 -29.48 -6.74
C VAL A 196 18.83 -30.19 -7.67
N GLU A 197 18.35 -30.92 -8.66
CA GLU A 197 19.19 -31.57 -9.66
C GLU A 197 19.82 -30.58 -10.63
N LYS A 198 19.07 -29.54 -11.01
CA LYS A 198 19.55 -28.46 -11.91
C LYS A 198 20.52 -27.52 -11.19
N ASP A 199 20.24 -27.17 -9.94
CA ASP A 199 21.08 -26.28 -9.15
C ASP A 199 21.11 -26.71 -7.67
N PRO A 200 22.12 -27.50 -7.26
CA PRO A 200 22.28 -27.96 -5.89
C PRO A 200 22.53 -26.83 -4.87
N ALA A 201 22.94 -25.64 -5.30
CA ALA A 201 23.21 -24.52 -4.41
C ALA A 201 21.90 -23.93 -3.85
N LEU A 202 20.78 -24.09 -4.55
CA LEU A 202 19.46 -23.64 -4.08
C LEU A 202 19.02 -24.36 -2.79
N ALA A 203 19.46 -25.60 -2.58
CA ALA A 203 19.16 -26.37 -1.36
C ALA A 203 19.94 -25.91 -0.11
N GLN A 204 20.91 -25.01 -0.26
CA GLN A 204 21.75 -24.49 0.82
C GLN A 204 21.31 -23.08 1.28
N THR A 205 20.33 -22.45 0.62
CA THR A 205 19.80 -21.16 1.05
C THR A 205 18.94 -21.32 2.30
N ALA A 206 19.11 -20.42 3.28
CA ALA A 206 18.45 -20.49 4.59
C ALA A 206 16.90 -20.47 4.55
N GLU A 207 16.32 -20.08 3.42
CA GLU A 207 14.86 -19.98 3.19
C GLU A 207 14.28 -21.11 2.32
N ALA A 208 15.11 -22.05 1.86
CA ALA A 208 14.66 -23.12 0.97
C ALA A 208 13.88 -24.19 1.73
N GLN A 209 12.58 -24.33 1.43
CA GLN A 209 11.80 -25.48 1.87
C GLN A 209 11.87 -26.57 0.79
N LEU A 210 12.38 -27.74 1.18
CA LEU A 210 12.52 -28.90 0.30
C LEU A 210 11.29 -29.80 0.42
N THR A 211 10.84 -30.38 -0.69
CA THR A 211 9.87 -31.50 -0.62
C THR A 211 10.53 -32.74 -0.02
N ASP A 212 9.73 -33.64 0.58
CA ASP A 212 10.24 -34.87 1.15
C ASP A 212 11.06 -35.67 0.13
N ALA A 213 10.61 -35.73 -1.12
CA ALA A 213 11.33 -36.37 -2.22
C ALA A 213 12.69 -35.70 -2.51
N ALA A 214 12.78 -34.38 -2.41
CA ALA A 214 14.05 -33.66 -2.60
C ALA A 214 15.00 -33.88 -1.42
N ILE A 215 14.49 -34.01 -0.20
CA ILE A 215 15.27 -34.37 1.00
C ILE A 215 15.86 -35.77 0.85
N ASP A 216 15.06 -36.75 0.42
CA ASP A 216 15.51 -38.14 0.26
C ASP A 216 16.52 -38.28 -0.89
N PHE A 217 16.34 -37.52 -1.97
CA PHE A 217 17.29 -37.41 -3.07
C PHE A 217 18.66 -36.89 -2.60
N LEU A 218 18.68 -35.81 -1.82
CA LEU A 218 19.93 -35.27 -1.25
C LEU A 218 20.62 -36.24 -0.28
N LYS A 219 19.84 -36.95 0.54
CA LYS A 219 20.38 -37.98 1.44
C LYS A 219 21.02 -39.15 0.68
N SER A 220 20.39 -39.60 -0.41
CA SER A 220 20.92 -40.68 -1.26
C SER A 220 22.23 -40.26 -1.93
N ARG A 221 22.29 -39.05 -2.48
CA ARG A 221 23.53 -38.52 -3.07
C ARG A 221 24.67 -38.31 -2.07
N ARG A 222 24.34 -38.00 -0.80
CA ARG A 222 25.34 -37.91 0.28
C ARG A 222 25.94 -39.29 0.62
N LYS A 223 25.12 -40.34 0.61
CA LYS A 223 25.58 -41.70 0.85
C LYS A 223 26.47 -42.23 -0.28
N GLU A 224 26.21 -41.88 -1.54
CA GLU A 224 27.04 -42.26 -2.68
C GLU A 224 28.40 -41.54 -2.72
N LYS A 225 28.53 -40.36 -2.10
CA LYS A 225 29.78 -39.59 -2.04
C LYS A 225 30.69 -39.94 -0.84
N GLN A 226 30.26 -40.85 0.04
CA GLN A 226 31.13 -41.45 1.07
C GLN A 226 31.55 -42.87 0.63
N PRO A 227 32.69 -43.02 -0.09
CA PRO A 227 33.27 -44.34 -0.28
C PRO A 227 33.76 -44.87 1.08
N TYR A 228 33.47 -46.10 1.35
CA TYR A 228 33.88 -46.83 2.53
C TYR A 228 35.39 -46.66 2.78
N LEU A 229 35.74 -45.93 3.82
CA LEU A 229 37.03 -46.02 4.47
C LEU A 229 36.91 -47.19 5.46
N LYS A 230 37.40 -48.33 5.04
CA LYS A 230 37.84 -49.39 5.93
C LYS A 230 39.30 -49.19 6.29
#